data_dc69ab2cf01e4b6a858a3fc8fb6b77d7
#
_entry.id   dc69ab2cf01e4b6a858a3fc8fb6b77d7
#
_cell.length_a   1.000
_cell.length_b   1.000
_cell.length_c   1.000
_cell.angle_alpha   90.00
_cell.angle_beta   90.00
_cell.angle_gamma   90.00
#
_symmetry.space_group_name_H-M   'P 1'
#
loop_
_entity.id
_entity.type
_entity.pdbx_description
1 polymer ?
#
loop_
_entity_poly.entity_id
_entity_poly.type
_entity_poly.pdbx_seq_one_letter_code
_entity_poly.pdbx_strand_id
1 'polypeptide(L)'
;PSMADATYIEPIHWETIEKIIEKEKPDALLPTMGGQTALNAALDLDSRGILTKHGVEMIGATKEAIDKAEDRELFAISMEKIGLSVPESGLAHNPEEAHALLEKIGFPCVLRPNFTMGGSGGGIAYNLEEFDQICKRGLELSPTSEIYLAKFLGGWKEYEMEVVRDKNANCIIVCSIENLDPMGVHTGDSITV
;
A
#
# COMPACT_ATOMS: atom_id res chain seq x y z
N PRO A 1 6.49 -1.30 -27.22
CA PRO A 1 7.73 -0.78 -27.81
C PRO A 1 7.46 0.34 -28.84
N SER A 2 6.40 0.22 -29.67
CA SER A 2 6.08 1.22 -30.71
C SER A 2 5.56 2.57 -30.18
N MET A 3 5.25 2.66 -28.89
CA MET A 3 4.73 3.87 -28.23
C MET A 3 5.80 4.58 -27.39
N ALA A 4 6.96 3.95 -27.15
CA ALA A 4 8.04 4.51 -26.37
C ALA A 4 9.20 4.92 -27.26
N ASP A 5 9.78 6.11 -27.02
CA ASP A 5 10.98 6.59 -27.73
C ASP A 5 12.21 5.75 -27.37
N ALA A 6 12.32 5.32 -26.12
CA ALA A 6 13.35 4.40 -25.64
C ALA A 6 12.79 3.40 -24.63
N THR A 7 13.29 2.17 -24.66
CA THR A 7 12.91 1.11 -23.72
C THR A 7 14.18 0.49 -23.13
N TYR A 8 14.20 0.36 -21.80
CA TYR A 8 15.28 -0.23 -21.04
C TYR A 8 14.81 -1.47 -20.31
N ILE A 9 15.51 -2.57 -20.47
CA ILE A 9 15.28 -3.84 -19.76
C ILE A 9 16.47 -4.05 -18.84
N GLU A 10 16.43 -3.40 -17.70
CA GLU A 10 17.51 -3.33 -16.73
C GLU A 10 17.01 -3.55 -15.30
N PRO A 11 17.87 -3.88 -14.33
CA PRO A 11 17.50 -3.92 -12.93
C PRO A 11 16.95 -2.58 -12.45
N ILE A 12 15.84 -2.62 -11.73
CA ILE A 12 15.17 -1.42 -11.17
C ILE A 12 15.87 -1.03 -9.86
N HIS A 13 17.07 -0.46 -9.98
CA HIS A 13 17.84 0.12 -8.88
C HIS A 13 18.11 1.59 -9.16
N TRP A 14 18.23 2.40 -8.13
CA TRP A 14 18.39 3.84 -8.27
C TRP A 14 19.62 4.21 -9.15
N GLU A 15 20.73 3.48 -9.05
CA GLU A 15 21.94 3.73 -9.85
C GLU A 15 21.70 3.54 -11.35
N THR A 16 20.91 2.54 -11.71
CA THR A 16 20.56 2.26 -13.10
C THR A 16 19.59 3.31 -13.61
N ILE A 17 18.59 3.66 -12.81
CA ILE A 17 17.60 4.67 -13.18
C ILE A 17 18.27 6.05 -13.31
N GLU A 18 19.19 6.42 -12.41
CA GLU A 18 19.93 7.69 -12.51
C GLU A 18 20.70 7.79 -13.82
N LYS A 19 21.38 6.72 -14.26
CA LYS A 19 22.08 6.69 -15.56
C LYS A 19 21.11 6.86 -16.74
N ILE A 20 19.92 6.30 -16.66
CA ILE A 20 18.88 6.48 -17.69
C ILE A 20 18.40 7.92 -17.68
N ILE A 21 18.15 8.51 -16.52
CA ILE A 21 17.78 9.92 -16.38
C ILE A 21 18.85 10.83 -16.96
N GLU A 22 20.13 10.59 -16.68
CA GLU A 22 21.25 11.36 -17.23
C GLU A 22 21.32 11.31 -18.76
N LYS A 23 21.00 10.14 -19.31
CA LYS A 23 21.04 9.90 -20.75
C LYS A 23 19.84 10.50 -21.48
N GLU A 24 18.63 10.20 -20.99
CA GLU A 24 17.36 10.55 -21.67
C GLU A 24 16.85 11.93 -21.28
N LYS A 25 17.26 12.46 -20.11
CA LYS A 25 16.88 13.77 -19.57
C LYS A 25 15.36 14.02 -19.58
N PRO A 26 14.58 13.11 -18.97
CA PRO A 26 13.14 13.29 -18.89
C PRO A 26 12.78 14.48 -18.02
N ASP A 27 11.69 15.16 -18.31
CA ASP A 27 11.15 16.22 -17.48
C ASP A 27 10.36 15.67 -16.28
N ALA A 28 9.86 14.43 -16.39
CA ALA A 28 9.00 13.84 -15.36
C ALA A 28 9.22 12.33 -15.20
N LEU A 29 8.89 11.83 -13.99
CA LEU A 29 8.83 10.42 -13.62
C LEU A 29 7.41 10.05 -13.21
N LEU A 30 6.81 9.02 -13.85
CA LEU A 30 5.49 8.47 -13.51
C LEU A 30 5.65 7.08 -12.87
N PRO A 31 5.66 6.96 -11.53
CA PRO A 31 5.86 5.67 -10.86
C PRO A 31 4.57 4.84 -10.73
N THR A 32 3.40 5.46 -10.78
CA THR A 32 2.11 4.85 -10.45
C THR A 32 1.65 3.74 -11.41
N MET A 33 2.29 3.61 -12.59
CA MET A 33 1.98 2.57 -13.56
C MET A 33 2.84 1.31 -13.44
N GLY A 34 3.75 1.26 -12.46
CA GLY A 34 4.71 0.15 -12.30
C GLY A 34 4.55 -0.64 -11.00
N GLY A 35 3.44 -0.49 -10.30
CA GLY A 35 3.17 -1.14 -9.01
C GLY A 35 4.17 -0.76 -7.91
N GLN A 36 4.20 -1.55 -6.83
CA GLN A 36 5.02 -1.28 -5.64
C GLN A 36 6.52 -1.13 -5.95
N THR A 37 7.03 -1.90 -6.90
CA THR A 37 8.44 -1.81 -7.30
C THR A 37 8.80 -0.43 -7.83
N ALA A 38 7.94 0.16 -8.67
CA ALA A 38 8.17 1.50 -9.22
C ALA A 38 7.98 2.59 -8.16
N LEU A 39 6.99 2.45 -7.28
CA LEU A 39 6.77 3.38 -6.16
C LEU A 39 7.99 3.40 -5.23
N ASN A 40 8.49 2.24 -4.82
CA ASN A 40 9.69 2.14 -3.97
C ASN A 40 10.92 2.75 -4.65
N ALA A 41 11.12 2.48 -5.95
CA ALA A 41 12.23 3.04 -6.69
C ALA A 41 12.15 4.58 -6.80
N ALA A 42 10.93 5.13 -7.00
CA ALA A 42 10.72 6.57 -7.04
C ALA A 42 11.00 7.24 -5.69
N LEU A 43 10.56 6.63 -4.59
CA LEU A 43 10.85 7.11 -3.22
C LEU A 43 12.35 7.06 -2.91
N ASP A 44 13.07 6.02 -3.37
CA ASP A 44 14.53 5.92 -3.19
C ASP A 44 15.26 7.00 -3.99
N LEU A 45 14.87 7.27 -5.24
CA LEU A 45 15.40 8.35 -6.06
C LEU A 45 15.17 9.74 -5.44
N ASP A 46 13.97 9.97 -4.92
CA ASP A 46 13.60 11.24 -4.27
C ASP A 46 14.40 11.45 -2.98
N SER A 47 14.47 10.44 -2.11
CA SER A 47 15.18 10.50 -0.83
C SER A 47 16.70 10.75 -1.00
N ARG A 48 17.27 10.32 -2.13
CA ARG A 48 18.67 10.57 -2.50
C ARG A 48 18.87 11.91 -3.20
N GLY A 49 17.81 12.67 -3.45
CA GLY A 49 17.87 13.95 -4.15
C GLY A 49 18.16 13.85 -5.65
N ILE A 50 18.08 12.65 -6.24
CA ILE A 50 18.40 12.40 -7.66
C ILE A 50 17.41 13.14 -8.56
N LEU A 51 16.10 13.08 -8.23
CA LEU A 51 15.09 13.77 -9.01
C LEU A 51 15.33 15.28 -9.03
N THR A 52 15.61 15.87 -7.87
CA THR A 52 15.95 17.30 -7.76
C THR A 52 17.22 17.66 -8.50
N LYS A 53 18.28 16.82 -8.39
CA LYS A 53 19.57 17.01 -9.07
C LYS A 53 19.41 17.12 -10.59
N HIS A 54 18.52 16.34 -11.17
CA HIS A 54 18.31 16.27 -12.62
C HIS A 54 17.08 17.08 -13.09
N GLY A 55 16.37 17.76 -12.20
CA GLY A 55 15.19 18.55 -12.54
C GLY A 55 13.99 17.71 -12.99
N VAL A 56 13.88 16.47 -12.52
CA VAL A 56 12.80 15.54 -12.87
C VAL A 56 11.66 15.72 -11.89
N GLU A 57 10.45 15.97 -12.39
CA GLU A 57 9.25 16.08 -11.58
C GLU A 57 8.58 14.71 -11.39
N MET A 58 8.24 14.34 -10.15
CA MET A 58 7.42 13.17 -9.89
C MET A 58 5.95 13.51 -10.18
N ILE A 59 5.33 12.80 -11.13
CA ILE A 59 3.93 12.99 -11.55
C ILE A 59 3.10 11.75 -11.23
N GLY A 60 1.76 11.89 -11.26
CA GLY A 60 0.83 10.82 -10.88
C GLY A 60 0.58 10.76 -9.37
N ALA A 61 1.65 10.76 -8.56
CA ALA A 61 1.59 10.91 -7.12
C ALA A 61 2.85 11.60 -6.60
N THR A 62 2.74 12.44 -5.58
CA THR A 62 3.88 13.01 -4.86
C THR A 62 4.37 12.02 -3.82
N LYS A 63 5.63 12.18 -3.36
CA LYS A 63 6.15 11.39 -2.22
C LYS A 63 5.20 11.37 -1.03
N GLU A 64 4.70 12.55 -0.63
CA GLU A 64 3.76 12.67 0.49
C GLU A 64 2.46 11.89 0.26
N ALA A 65 1.94 11.87 -0.97
CA ALA A 65 0.74 11.12 -1.31
C ALA A 65 1.01 9.60 -1.26
N ILE A 66 2.17 9.16 -1.74
CA ILE A 66 2.59 7.76 -1.68
C ILE A 66 2.75 7.32 -0.22
N ASP A 67 3.48 8.09 0.61
CA ASP A 67 3.67 7.80 2.03
C ASP A 67 2.32 7.64 2.76
N LYS A 68 1.37 8.57 2.52
CA LYS A 68 0.03 8.50 3.11
C LYS A 68 -0.80 7.30 2.63
N ALA A 69 -0.63 6.88 1.38
CA ALA A 69 -1.38 5.76 0.83
C ALA A 69 -0.82 4.40 1.27
N GLU A 70 0.50 4.29 1.40
CA GLU A 70 1.19 3.05 1.70
C GLU A 70 1.30 2.78 3.20
N ASP A 71 1.43 3.84 4.01
CA ASP A 71 1.49 3.72 5.48
C ASP A 71 0.07 3.70 6.05
N ARG A 72 -0.29 2.58 6.68
CA ARG A 72 -1.64 2.35 7.23
C ARG A 72 -2.01 3.30 8.35
N GLU A 73 -1.05 3.72 9.16
CA GLU A 73 -1.28 4.67 10.25
C GLU A 73 -1.49 6.07 9.69
N LEU A 74 -0.64 6.53 8.76
CA LEU A 74 -0.79 7.80 8.08
C LEU A 74 -2.10 7.85 7.27
N PHE A 75 -2.49 6.73 6.64
CA PHE A 75 -3.76 6.62 5.95
C PHE A 75 -4.94 6.78 6.92
N ALA A 76 -4.94 6.05 8.04
CA ALA A 76 -6.01 6.14 9.04
C ALA A 76 -6.16 7.56 9.58
N ILE A 77 -5.06 8.21 9.98
CA ILE A 77 -5.05 9.61 10.43
C ILE A 77 -5.61 10.55 9.35
N SER A 78 -5.25 10.30 8.08
CA SER A 78 -5.72 11.12 6.96
C SER A 78 -7.22 10.98 6.72
N MET A 79 -7.76 9.76 6.86
CA MET A 79 -9.19 9.49 6.73
C MET A 79 -9.99 10.11 7.88
N GLU A 80 -9.51 9.98 9.12
CA GLU A 80 -10.15 10.59 10.29
C GLU A 80 -10.22 12.12 10.19
N LYS A 81 -9.16 12.76 9.66
CA LYS A 81 -9.14 14.23 9.45
C LYS A 81 -10.24 14.73 8.51
N ILE A 82 -10.66 13.91 7.57
CA ILE A 82 -11.74 14.25 6.62
C ILE A 82 -13.10 13.69 7.06
N GLY A 83 -13.17 13.13 8.27
CA GLY A 83 -14.42 12.62 8.86
C GLY A 83 -14.85 11.24 8.36
N LEU A 84 -13.95 10.50 7.73
CA LEU A 84 -14.20 9.10 7.32
C LEU A 84 -13.79 8.15 8.44
N SER A 85 -14.54 7.07 8.58
CA SER A 85 -14.21 5.99 9.51
C SER A 85 -13.31 4.97 8.86
N VAL A 86 -12.36 4.46 9.64
CA VAL A 86 -11.53 3.30 9.28
C VAL A 86 -11.84 2.15 10.22
N PRO A 87 -11.62 0.90 9.84
CA PRO A 87 -11.76 -0.22 10.75
C PRO A 87 -10.84 -0.06 11.96
N GLU A 88 -11.32 -0.41 13.13
CA GLU A 88 -10.47 -0.50 14.32
C GLU A 88 -9.27 -1.38 14.01
N SER A 89 -8.08 -0.86 14.25
CA SER A 89 -6.83 -1.52 13.88
C SER A 89 -5.66 -1.02 14.71
N GLY A 90 -4.54 -1.73 14.63
CA GLY A 90 -3.32 -1.33 15.28
C GLY A 90 -2.14 -2.22 14.90
N LEU A 91 -0.94 -1.79 15.28
CA LEU A 91 0.31 -2.50 15.11
C LEU A 91 0.77 -3.06 16.45
N ALA A 92 1.23 -4.29 16.47
CA ALA A 92 1.81 -4.95 17.64
C ALA A 92 3.20 -5.51 17.31
N HIS A 93 4.12 -5.41 18.27
CA HIS A 93 5.50 -5.88 18.14
C HIS A 93 5.78 -7.14 18.97
N ASN A 94 4.81 -7.52 19.80
CA ASN A 94 4.87 -8.70 20.65
C ASN A 94 3.45 -9.23 20.93
N PRO A 95 3.33 -10.46 21.47
CA PRO A 95 2.02 -11.05 21.76
C PRO A 95 1.20 -10.23 22.77
N GLU A 96 1.83 -9.61 23.75
CA GLU A 96 1.16 -8.84 24.82
C GLU A 96 0.46 -7.61 24.21
N GLU A 97 1.13 -6.89 23.33
CA GLU A 97 0.54 -5.76 22.59
C GLU A 97 -0.58 -6.24 21.67
N ALA A 98 -0.40 -7.38 21.01
CA ALA A 98 -1.42 -7.97 20.15
C ALA A 98 -2.70 -8.33 20.93
N HIS A 99 -2.58 -8.91 22.12
CA HIS A 99 -3.70 -9.18 22.99
C HIS A 99 -4.41 -7.90 23.47
N ALA A 100 -3.66 -6.86 23.82
CA ALA A 100 -4.25 -5.58 24.21
C ALA A 100 -5.04 -4.91 23.05
N LEU A 101 -4.58 -5.10 21.80
CA LEU A 101 -5.33 -4.68 20.62
C LEU A 101 -6.57 -5.55 20.39
N LEU A 102 -6.45 -6.86 20.57
CA LEU A 102 -7.58 -7.79 20.43
C LEU A 102 -8.73 -7.44 21.36
N GLU A 103 -8.47 -7.01 22.61
CA GLU A 103 -9.51 -6.57 23.54
C GLU A 103 -10.35 -5.41 23.00
N LYS A 104 -9.75 -4.55 22.17
CA LYS A 104 -10.46 -3.42 21.54
C LYS A 104 -11.17 -3.84 20.26
N ILE A 105 -10.48 -4.60 19.41
CA ILE A 105 -10.94 -4.96 18.06
C ILE A 105 -12.01 -6.06 18.12
N GLY A 106 -11.83 -7.07 19.00
CA GLY A 106 -12.70 -8.24 19.12
C GLY A 106 -12.55 -9.21 17.95
N PHE A 107 -13.35 -10.28 17.99
CA PHE A 107 -13.44 -11.29 16.93
C PHE A 107 -14.64 -11.05 16.00
N PRO A 108 -14.55 -11.48 14.72
CA PRO A 108 -13.34 -11.93 14.04
C PRO A 108 -12.39 -10.77 13.71
N CYS A 109 -11.09 -11.06 13.69
CA CYS A 109 -10.05 -10.08 13.35
C CYS A 109 -9.08 -10.61 12.30
N VAL A 110 -8.50 -9.71 11.53
CA VAL A 110 -7.47 -9.98 10.52
C VAL A 110 -6.10 -9.71 11.14
N LEU A 111 -5.17 -10.64 10.95
CA LEU A 111 -3.78 -10.46 11.32
C LEU A 111 -2.92 -10.50 10.06
N ARG A 112 -2.03 -9.52 9.90
CA ARG A 112 -1.13 -9.40 8.75
C ARG A 112 0.27 -9.03 9.22
N PRO A 113 1.28 -9.91 9.04
CA PRO A 113 2.67 -9.54 9.28
C PRO A 113 3.08 -8.39 8.36
N ASN A 114 3.86 -7.46 8.89
CA ASN A 114 4.45 -6.42 8.05
C ASN A 114 5.60 -6.96 7.21
N PHE A 115 5.76 -6.41 6.00
CA PHE A 115 6.84 -6.71 5.05
C PHE A 115 6.94 -8.18 4.63
N THR A 116 5.82 -8.94 4.65
CA THR A 116 5.79 -10.29 4.10
C THR A 116 5.21 -10.29 2.69
N MET A 117 5.79 -11.11 1.81
CA MET A 117 5.32 -11.24 0.42
C MET A 117 4.14 -12.21 0.33
N GLY A 118 3.17 -11.89 -0.53
CA GLY A 118 2.06 -12.79 -0.87
C GLY A 118 1.13 -13.15 0.29
N GLY A 119 1.01 -12.30 1.32
CA GLY A 119 0.13 -12.56 2.47
C GLY A 119 0.58 -13.69 3.40
N SER A 120 1.84 -14.13 3.28
CA SER A 120 2.40 -15.22 4.09
C SER A 120 2.34 -14.89 5.59
N GLY A 121 1.85 -15.83 6.39
CA GLY A 121 1.78 -15.72 7.85
C GLY A 121 0.60 -14.91 8.38
N GLY A 122 -0.22 -14.31 7.50
CA GLY A 122 -1.46 -13.66 7.88
C GLY A 122 -2.65 -14.62 7.90
N GLY A 123 -3.78 -14.14 8.42
CA GLY A 123 -5.03 -14.88 8.47
C GLY A 123 -6.15 -14.14 9.17
N ILE A 124 -7.30 -14.79 9.22
CA ILE A 124 -8.45 -14.33 9.99
C ILE A 124 -8.58 -15.23 11.21
N ALA A 125 -8.64 -14.63 12.39
CA ALA A 125 -8.89 -15.35 13.64
C ALA A 125 -10.35 -15.16 14.09
N TYR A 126 -11.01 -16.27 14.38
CA TYR A 126 -12.39 -16.30 14.88
C TYR A 126 -12.46 -16.59 16.38
N ASN A 127 -11.36 -17.03 16.96
CA ASN A 127 -11.23 -17.36 18.38
C ASN A 127 -9.78 -17.14 18.86
N LEU A 128 -9.57 -17.24 20.16
CA LEU A 128 -8.30 -16.98 20.80
C LEU A 128 -7.19 -17.97 20.37
N GLU A 129 -7.53 -19.24 20.16
CA GLU A 129 -6.56 -20.25 19.77
C GLU A 129 -5.99 -19.96 18.36
N GLU A 130 -6.88 -19.66 17.41
CA GLU A 130 -6.47 -19.25 16.05
C GLU A 130 -5.66 -17.96 16.08
N PHE A 131 -6.07 -16.99 16.91
CA PHE A 131 -5.37 -15.73 17.10
C PHE A 131 -3.93 -15.96 17.56
N ASP A 132 -3.72 -16.75 18.61
CA ASP A 132 -2.39 -17.01 19.15
C ASP A 132 -1.47 -17.70 18.13
N GLN A 133 -2.01 -18.67 17.38
CA GLN A 133 -1.27 -19.38 16.34
C GLN A 133 -0.83 -18.44 15.21
N ILE A 134 -1.76 -17.61 14.70
CA ILE A 134 -1.47 -16.68 13.60
C ILE A 134 -0.56 -15.56 14.08
N CYS A 135 -0.79 -15.02 15.28
CA CYS A 135 0.02 -13.95 15.87
C CYS A 135 1.48 -14.39 16.03
N LYS A 136 1.70 -15.54 16.66
CA LYS A 136 3.05 -16.10 16.84
C LYS A 136 3.77 -16.29 15.51
N ARG A 137 3.10 -16.98 14.56
CA ARG A 137 3.66 -17.22 13.22
C ARG A 137 3.93 -15.92 12.47
N GLY A 138 3.02 -14.96 12.58
CA GLY A 138 3.14 -13.66 11.92
C GLY A 138 4.34 -12.84 12.44
N LEU A 139 4.53 -12.78 13.75
CA LEU A 139 5.67 -12.11 14.37
C LEU A 139 7.01 -12.78 14.02
N GLU A 140 7.04 -14.12 13.93
CA GLU A 140 8.24 -14.87 13.52
C GLU A 140 8.61 -14.64 12.04
N LEU A 141 7.62 -14.48 11.16
CA LEU A 141 7.83 -14.29 9.72
C LEU A 141 8.09 -12.84 9.32
N SER A 142 7.66 -11.87 10.13
CA SER A 142 7.90 -10.46 9.88
C SER A 142 9.37 -10.11 10.10
N PRO A 143 10.07 -9.53 9.11
CA PRO A 143 11.46 -9.08 9.26
C PRO A 143 11.65 -8.03 10.36
N THR A 144 10.59 -7.28 10.68
CA THR A 144 10.57 -6.24 11.70
C THR A 144 9.92 -6.69 13.01
N SER A 145 9.51 -7.98 13.10
CA SER A 145 8.75 -8.53 14.24
C SER A 145 7.49 -7.70 14.52
N GLU A 146 6.76 -7.34 13.48
CA GLU A 146 5.54 -6.54 13.55
C GLU A 146 4.36 -7.28 12.94
N ILE A 147 3.20 -7.18 13.58
CA ILE A 147 1.95 -7.70 13.08
C ILE A 147 0.86 -6.63 13.17
N TYR A 148 0.18 -6.41 12.06
CA TYR A 148 -0.96 -5.52 11.98
C TYR A 148 -2.25 -6.30 12.25
N LEU A 149 -3.05 -5.78 13.17
CA LEU A 149 -4.38 -6.30 13.51
C LEU A 149 -5.44 -5.33 13.02
N ALA A 150 -6.53 -5.88 12.48
CA ALA A 150 -7.69 -5.08 12.09
C ALA A 150 -8.98 -5.87 12.29
N LYS A 151 -10.06 -5.13 12.51
CA LYS A 151 -11.41 -5.71 12.54
C LYS A 151 -11.74 -6.33 11.19
N PHE A 152 -12.25 -7.55 11.19
CA PHE A 152 -12.68 -8.21 9.97
C PHE A 152 -14.06 -7.68 9.53
N LEU A 153 -14.13 -7.21 8.29
CA LEU A 153 -15.33 -6.65 7.69
C LEU A 153 -16.06 -7.67 6.79
N GLY A 154 -16.07 -8.94 7.16
CA GLY A 154 -16.77 -9.97 6.42
C GLY A 154 -18.26 -9.64 6.22
N GLY A 155 -18.76 -9.85 5.00
CA GLY A 155 -20.13 -9.52 4.62
C GLY A 155 -20.38 -8.07 4.22
N TRP A 156 -19.38 -7.20 4.30
CA TRP A 156 -19.45 -5.87 3.71
C TRP A 156 -19.27 -5.93 2.20
N LYS A 157 -19.89 -4.99 1.49
CA LYS A 157 -19.62 -4.76 0.08
C LYS A 157 -18.39 -3.91 -0.10
N GLU A 158 -17.61 -4.20 -1.13
CA GLU A 158 -16.40 -3.48 -1.49
C GLU A 158 -16.61 -2.66 -2.75
N TYR A 159 -16.31 -1.37 -2.67
CA TYR A 159 -16.41 -0.43 -3.78
C TYR A 159 -15.09 0.29 -3.94
N GLU A 160 -14.71 0.50 -5.18
CA GLU A 160 -13.56 1.31 -5.57
C GLU A 160 -14.00 2.48 -6.45
N MET A 161 -13.15 3.49 -6.55
CA MET A 161 -13.35 4.63 -7.46
C MET A 161 -12.05 4.95 -8.16
N GLU A 162 -12.09 5.08 -9.47
CA GLU A 162 -11.00 5.65 -10.24
C GLU A 162 -11.11 7.17 -10.22
N VAL A 163 -10.11 7.81 -9.63
CA VAL A 163 -10.08 9.26 -9.45
C VAL A 163 -8.86 9.85 -10.12
N VAL A 164 -9.06 10.87 -10.94
CA VAL A 164 -7.99 11.65 -11.57
C VAL A 164 -8.02 13.08 -11.07
N ARG A 165 -6.87 13.58 -10.63
CA ARG A 165 -6.71 14.95 -10.17
C ARG A 165 -5.53 15.62 -10.86
N ASP A 166 -5.74 16.84 -11.39
CA ASP A 166 -4.68 17.64 -12.00
C ASP A 166 -3.97 18.57 -10.99
N LYS A 167 -2.93 19.28 -11.47
CA LYS A 167 -2.18 20.25 -10.65
C LYS A 167 -3.01 21.44 -10.17
N ASN A 168 -4.13 21.76 -10.85
CA ASN A 168 -5.02 22.85 -10.49
C ASN A 168 -6.12 22.41 -9.51
N ALA A 169 -6.01 21.19 -9.00
CA ALA A 169 -6.97 20.57 -8.11
C ALA A 169 -8.34 20.28 -8.75
N ASN A 170 -8.43 20.25 -10.08
CA ASN A 170 -9.60 19.68 -10.74
C ASN A 170 -9.60 18.18 -10.49
N CYS A 171 -10.73 17.66 -10.00
CA CYS A 171 -10.87 16.27 -9.63
C CYS A 171 -12.08 15.68 -10.34
N ILE A 172 -11.87 14.56 -11.00
CA ILE A 172 -12.96 13.80 -11.65
C ILE A 172 -12.97 12.36 -11.15
N ILE A 173 -14.15 11.81 -10.96
CA ILE A 173 -14.37 10.39 -10.76
C ILE A 173 -14.65 9.80 -12.13
N VAL A 174 -13.75 8.93 -12.60
CA VAL A 174 -13.87 8.30 -13.92
C VAL A 174 -14.96 7.24 -13.89
N CYS A 175 -14.94 6.37 -12.89
CA CYS A 175 -15.96 5.34 -12.65
C CYS A 175 -15.97 4.92 -11.18
N SER A 176 -17.04 4.26 -10.79
CA SER A 176 -17.14 3.47 -9.57
C SER A 176 -17.22 1.99 -9.95
N ILE A 177 -16.61 1.15 -9.16
CA ILE A 177 -16.49 -0.28 -9.39
C ILE A 177 -17.00 -1.00 -8.15
N GLU A 178 -17.87 -2.00 -8.31
CA GLU A 178 -18.27 -2.92 -7.25
C GLU A 178 -17.49 -4.23 -7.39
N ASN A 179 -16.81 -4.66 -6.34
CA ASN A 179 -16.20 -5.98 -6.25
C ASN A 179 -17.25 -6.97 -5.75
N LEU A 180 -17.57 -7.97 -6.57
CA LEU A 180 -18.62 -8.96 -6.27
C LEU A 180 -18.16 -10.08 -5.37
N ASP A 181 -16.86 -10.33 -5.33
CA ASP A 181 -16.28 -11.34 -4.45
C ASP A 181 -16.31 -10.92 -2.99
N PRO A 182 -16.27 -11.88 -2.05
CA PRO A 182 -16.29 -11.56 -0.63
C PRO A 182 -15.13 -10.65 -0.21
N MET A 183 -15.38 -9.76 0.72
CA MET A 183 -14.36 -8.91 1.33
C MET A 183 -13.12 -9.71 1.76
N GLY A 184 -11.94 -9.28 1.31
CA GLY A 184 -10.65 -9.93 1.56
C GLY A 184 -10.07 -10.67 0.37
N VAL A 185 -10.83 -10.88 -0.72
CA VAL A 185 -10.27 -11.23 -2.03
C VAL A 185 -9.55 -10.00 -2.57
N HIS A 186 -8.35 -10.19 -3.14
CA HIS A 186 -7.59 -9.07 -3.69
C HIS A 186 -8.36 -8.44 -4.86
N THR A 187 -8.47 -7.11 -4.88
CA THR A 187 -9.27 -6.38 -5.87
C THR A 187 -8.87 -6.69 -7.32
N GLY A 188 -7.58 -6.87 -7.59
CA GLY A 188 -7.09 -7.28 -8.90
C GLY A 188 -7.47 -8.69 -9.36
N ASP A 189 -7.94 -9.54 -8.44
CA ASP A 189 -8.36 -10.94 -8.69
C ASP A 189 -9.88 -11.10 -8.56
N SER A 190 -10.61 -10.03 -8.22
CA SER A 190 -12.05 -10.03 -7.99
C SER A 190 -12.84 -9.81 -9.29
N ILE A 191 -14.05 -10.36 -9.34
CA ILE A 191 -15.03 -10.02 -10.39
C ILE A 191 -15.56 -8.61 -10.10
N THR A 192 -15.39 -7.72 -11.06
CA THR A 192 -15.77 -6.30 -10.94
C THR A 192 -16.86 -5.92 -11.92
N VAL A 193 -17.73 -4.98 -11.51
CA VAL A 193 -18.81 -4.43 -12.33
C VAL A 193 -18.92 -2.92 -12.15
#